data_2fc86c4b7e34eba5d1183def03507e13
#
_entry.id   2fc86c4b7e34eba5d1183def03507e13
#
_cell.length_a   1.000
_cell.length_b   1.000
_cell.length_c   1.000
_cell.angle_alpha   90.00
_cell.angle_beta   90.00
_cell.angle_gamma   90.00
#
_symmetry.space_group_name_H-M   'P 1'
#
loop_
_entity.id
_entity.type
_entity.pdbx_description
1 polymer ?
#
loop_
_entity_poly.entity_id
_entity_poly.type
_entity_poly.pdbx_seq_one_letter_code
_entity_poly.pdbx_strand_id
1 'polypeptide(L)'
;MSVEVMRSVIDAAEGRVPVDTLFTNAQIVDVYGQRVAPGSVAVKDGVIVGVLYDGRDDAAGTYEAAEVIDCQGRYIAPGFIDGHLHIESSNIRPAEYARMAATRGTTTAIADSHEIANVAGLDGLRFMIEDGRRAPISIKYMMPSCVPALPDEQAGAVITAADMQAFFAEYPGDVFGLGEMMNLPGVFMADPETCARIDAANQTPSKQVDGHAPLVAGKDLNAYAAAGIIADHESTIPEEALDKLSRGMYAVSYTHLTLPTTASQCRSRWSPYH
;
A
#
# COMPACT_ATOMS: atom_id res chain seq x y z
N MET A 1 -16.00 -6.46 -6.29
CA MET A 1 -17.07 -7.16 -5.54
C MET A 1 -18.15 -7.56 -6.53
N SER A 2 -18.60 -8.82 -6.54
CA SER A 2 -19.73 -9.26 -7.36
C SER A 2 -21.06 -8.72 -6.82
N VAL A 3 -22.13 -8.71 -7.65
CA VAL A 3 -23.47 -8.28 -7.22
C VAL A 3 -24.00 -9.17 -6.09
N GLU A 4 -23.68 -10.44 -6.10
CA GLU A 4 -24.09 -11.39 -5.05
C GLU A 4 -23.46 -11.06 -3.70
N VAL A 5 -22.15 -10.86 -3.66
CA VAL A 5 -21.43 -10.42 -2.44
C VAL A 5 -21.93 -9.06 -1.97
N MET A 6 -22.18 -8.13 -2.90
CA MET A 6 -22.72 -6.80 -2.54
C MET A 6 -24.08 -6.92 -1.85
N ARG A 7 -24.98 -7.78 -2.33
CA ARG A 7 -26.28 -8.04 -1.68
C ARG A 7 -26.10 -8.64 -0.29
N SER A 8 -25.24 -9.67 -0.17
CA SER A 8 -24.96 -10.32 1.11
C SER A 8 -24.49 -9.33 2.17
N VAL A 9 -23.52 -8.46 1.84
CA VAL A 9 -22.98 -7.48 2.80
C VAL A 9 -24.00 -6.39 3.14
N ILE A 10 -24.86 -5.96 2.18
CA ILE A 10 -25.93 -4.99 2.44
C ILE A 10 -27.00 -5.62 3.36
N ASP A 11 -27.43 -6.85 3.09
CA ASP A 11 -28.41 -7.54 3.91
C ASP A 11 -27.92 -7.76 5.35
N ALA A 12 -26.62 -8.08 5.49
CA ALA A 12 -25.99 -8.22 6.79
C ALA A 12 -25.86 -6.86 7.52
N ALA A 13 -25.46 -5.79 6.81
CA ALA A 13 -25.37 -4.45 7.38
C ALA A 13 -26.70 -3.91 7.90
N GLU A 14 -27.80 -4.27 7.25
CA GLU A 14 -29.18 -3.94 7.66
C GLU A 14 -29.76 -4.92 8.69
N GLY A 15 -29.01 -5.92 9.14
CA GLY A 15 -29.47 -6.92 10.11
C GLY A 15 -30.50 -7.90 9.57
N ARG A 16 -30.69 -8.01 8.25
CA ARG A 16 -31.64 -8.96 7.64
C ARG A 16 -31.12 -10.40 7.63
N VAL A 17 -29.81 -10.57 7.69
CA VAL A 17 -29.15 -11.86 7.81
C VAL A 17 -28.01 -11.76 8.84
N PRO A 18 -27.63 -12.87 9.50
CA PRO A 18 -26.54 -12.85 10.46
C PRO A 18 -25.21 -12.46 9.80
N VAL A 19 -24.39 -11.73 10.54
CA VAL A 19 -22.97 -11.49 10.19
C VAL A 19 -22.14 -12.73 10.48
N ASP A 20 -20.97 -12.85 9.88
CA ASP A 20 -20.10 -13.99 10.13
C ASP A 20 -19.44 -13.87 11.51
N THR A 21 -18.93 -12.69 11.84
CA THR A 21 -18.27 -12.44 13.13
C THR A 21 -18.71 -11.09 13.68
N LEU A 22 -19.02 -11.06 14.97
CA LEU A 22 -19.28 -9.85 15.76
C LEU A 22 -18.23 -9.74 16.86
N PHE A 23 -17.39 -8.71 16.77
CA PHE A 23 -16.46 -8.35 17.83
C PHE A 23 -17.14 -7.39 18.80
N THR A 24 -17.23 -7.78 20.08
CA THR A 24 -17.89 -7.00 21.13
C THR A 24 -16.90 -6.52 22.18
N ASN A 25 -17.32 -5.56 23.02
CA ASN A 25 -16.52 -5.04 24.13
C ASN A 25 -15.11 -4.63 23.70
N ALA A 26 -15.02 -3.88 22.61
CA ALA A 26 -13.77 -3.41 22.02
C ALA A 26 -13.53 -1.91 22.27
N GLN A 27 -12.25 -1.52 22.24
CA GLN A 27 -11.86 -0.12 22.06
C GLN A 27 -11.52 0.08 20.58
N ILE A 28 -12.40 0.75 19.85
CA ILE A 28 -12.28 0.94 18.41
C ILE A 28 -11.36 2.15 18.12
N VAL A 29 -10.27 1.90 17.42
CA VAL A 29 -9.38 2.97 16.90
C VAL A 29 -9.98 3.50 15.60
N ASP A 30 -10.77 4.56 15.72
CA ASP A 30 -11.42 5.24 14.60
C ASP A 30 -10.42 6.23 13.99
N VAL A 31 -9.70 5.78 12.97
CA VAL A 31 -8.66 6.59 12.30
C VAL A 31 -9.25 7.74 11.49
N TYR A 32 -10.47 7.63 11.01
CA TYR A 32 -11.15 8.71 10.29
C TYR A 32 -11.70 9.78 11.23
N GLY A 33 -12.31 9.35 12.35
CA GLY A 33 -12.80 10.22 13.40
C GLY A 33 -11.72 10.70 14.38
N GLN A 34 -10.47 10.22 14.24
CA GLN A 34 -9.31 10.56 15.09
C GLN A 34 -9.60 10.37 16.59
N ARG A 35 -10.20 9.24 16.96
CA ARG A 35 -10.59 8.94 18.35
C ARG A 35 -10.47 7.45 18.64
N VAL A 36 -10.48 7.14 19.92
CA VAL A 36 -10.71 5.79 20.41
C VAL A 36 -12.03 5.79 21.19
N ALA A 37 -12.90 4.85 20.90
CA ALA A 37 -14.21 4.76 21.54
C ALA A 37 -14.61 3.30 21.77
N PRO A 38 -15.32 2.99 22.86
CA PRO A 38 -15.87 1.66 23.09
C PRO A 38 -16.96 1.33 22.05
N GLY A 39 -17.04 0.04 21.68
CA GLY A 39 -18.04 -0.40 20.72
C GLY A 39 -17.83 -1.81 20.19
N SER A 40 -18.53 -2.10 19.09
CA SER A 40 -18.55 -3.39 18.43
C SER A 40 -18.31 -3.27 16.92
N VAL A 41 -17.72 -4.30 16.33
CA VAL A 41 -17.46 -4.36 14.88
C VAL A 41 -18.05 -5.65 14.32
N ALA A 42 -18.83 -5.52 13.26
CA ALA A 42 -19.46 -6.63 12.55
C ALA A 42 -18.82 -6.87 11.19
N VAL A 43 -18.56 -8.14 10.86
CA VAL A 43 -17.90 -8.56 9.61
C VAL A 43 -18.76 -9.58 8.88
N LYS A 44 -18.92 -9.38 7.56
CA LYS A 44 -19.57 -10.30 6.63
C LYS A 44 -18.76 -10.45 5.36
N ASP A 45 -18.50 -11.69 4.93
CA ASP A 45 -17.74 -11.98 3.69
C ASP A 45 -16.40 -11.21 3.60
N GLY A 46 -15.69 -11.07 4.74
CA GLY A 46 -14.44 -10.32 4.84
C GLY A 46 -14.56 -8.80 4.77
N VAL A 47 -15.80 -8.26 4.83
CA VAL A 47 -16.09 -6.82 4.80
C VAL A 47 -16.59 -6.37 6.16
N ILE A 48 -16.11 -5.24 6.67
CA ILE A 48 -16.71 -4.59 7.84
C ILE A 48 -18.07 -4.02 7.42
N VAL A 49 -19.14 -4.59 7.94
CA VAL A 49 -20.52 -4.21 7.61
C VAL A 49 -21.16 -3.34 8.69
N GLY A 50 -20.57 -3.27 9.87
CA GLY A 50 -21.06 -2.43 10.96
C GLY A 50 -19.97 -2.03 11.91
N VAL A 51 -20.01 -0.76 12.34
CA VAL A 51 -19.23 -0.22 13.46
C VAL A 51 -20.22 0.48 14.38
N LEU A 52 -20.46 -0.09 15.56
CA LEU A 52 -21.39 0.43 16.54
C LEU A 52 -20.62 1.00 17.73
N TYR A 53 -20.87 2.25 18.07
CA TYR A 53 -20.24 2.91 19.22
C TYR A 53 -21.22 2.93 20.40
N ASP A 54 -20.76 2.48 21.56
CA ASP A 54 -21.55 2.47 22.78
C ASP A 54 -22.09 3.87 23.13
N GLY A 55 -23.32 3.94 23.59
CA GLY A 55 -23.98 5.19 23.95
C GLY A 55 -24.47 6.03 22.76
N ARG A 56 -23.98 5.75 21.52
CA ARG A 56 -24.46 6.43 20.32
C ARG A 56 -25.39 5.55 19.47
N ASP A 57 -25.01 4.31 19.31
CA ASP A 57 -25.68 3.39 18.39
C ASP A 57 -26.49 2.31 19.13
N ASP A 58 -26.66 2.42 20.45
CA ASP A 58 -27.41 1.46 21.28
C ASP A 58 -28.83 1.24 20.78
N ALA A 59 -29.48 2.28 20.27
CA ALA A 59 -30.83 2.22 19.73
C ALA A 59 -30.92 1.44 18.40
N ALA A 60 -29.79 1.26 17.69
CA ALA A 60 -29.76 0.47 16.46
C ALA A 60 -29.80 -1.05 16.74
N GLY A 61 -29.61 -1.45 18.00
CA GLY A 61 -29.47 -2.84 18.39
C GLY A 61 -28.10 -3.42 18.04
N THR A 62 -28.02 -4.74 18.15
CA THR A 62 -26.80 -5.50 17.77
C THR A 62 -27.13 -6.43 16.61
N TYR A 63 -26.09 -6.95 15.98
CA TYR A 63 -26.19 -7.93 14.90
C TYR A 63 -26.37 -9.35 15.47
N GLU A 64 -27.19 -10.16 14.81
CA GLU A 64 -27.05 -11.62 14.94
C GLU A 64 -25.78 -12.07 14.26
N ALA A 65 -25.02 -12.98 14.87
CA ALA A 65 -23.72 -13.41 14.37
C ALA A 65 -23.55 -14.91 14.46
N ALA A 66 -22.86 -15.49 13.48
CA ALA A 66 -22.45 -16.89 13.54
C ALA A 66 -21.37 -17.11 14.62
N GLU A 67 -20.50 -16.14 14.82
CA GLU A 67 -19.47 -16.14 15.86
C GLU A 67 -19.44 -14.79 16.58
N VAL A 68 -19.37 -14.84 17.93
CA VAL A 68 -19.19 -13.64 18.76
C VAL A 68 -17.87 -13.72 19.48
N ILE A 69 -17.02 -12.70 19.31
CA ILE A 69 -15.73 -12.58 19.95
C ILE A 69 -15.76 -11.43 20.96
N ASP A 70 -15.67 -11.74 22.25
CA ASP A 70 -15.48 -10.73 23.29
C ASP A 70 -14.03 -10.24 23.29
N CYS A 71 -13.83 -8.99 22.94
CA CYS A 71 -12.51 -8.36 22.93
C CYS A 71 -11.98 -8.02 24.33
N GLN A 72 -12.81 -8.12 25.37
CA GLN A 72 -12.40 -7.88 26.76
C GLN A 72 -11.74 -6.50 26.96
N GLY A 73 -12.25 -5.47 26.29
CA GLY A 73 -11.71 -4.12 26.34
C GLY A 73 -10.42 -3.90 25.53
N ARG A 74 -9.98 -4.91 24.76
CA ARG A 74 -8.82 -4.77 23.87
C ARG A 74 -9.15 -3.87 22.66
N TYR A 75 -8.11 -3.40 22.01
CA TYR A 75 -8.24 -2.51 20.87
C TYR A 75 -8.52 -3.28 19.57
N ILE A 76 -9.42 -2.75 18.77
CA ILE A 76 -9.58 -3.08 17.35
C ILE A 76 -9.06 -1.89 16.56
N ALA A 77 -8.09 -2.12 15.69
CA ALA A 77 -7.50 -1.11 14.83
C ALA A 77 -7.39 -1.65 13.40
N PRO A 78 -7.36 -0.77 12.37
CA PRO A 78 -6.91 -1.18 11.05
C PRO A 78 -5.52 -1.81 11.14
N GLY A 79 -5.29 -2.88 10.38
CA GLY A 79 -3.95 -3.47 10.30
C GLY A 79 -2.95 -2.49 9.69
N PHE A 80 -1.69 -2.61 10.07
CA PHE A 80 -0.64 -1.76 9.52
C PHE A 80 -0.40 -2.08 8.05
N ILE A 81 -0.11 -1.05 7.28
CA ILE A 81 0.26 -1.12 5.87
C ILE A 81 1.71 -0.69 5.75
N ASP A 82 2.56 -1.59 5.27
CA ASP A 82 3.90 -1.23 4.83
C ASP A 82 3.80 -0.71 3.40
N GLY A 83 4.02 0.57 3.23
CA GLY A 83 3.77 1.27 1.96
C GLY A 83 4.87 1.10 0.93
N HIS A 84 6.06 0.65 1.32
CA HIS A 84 7.17 0.40 0.41
C HIS A 84 8.23 -0.49 1.06
N LEU A 85 8.58 -1.58 0.40
CA LEU A 85 9.67 -2.46 0.83
C LEU A 85 10.20 -3.34 -0.31
N HIS A 86 11.40 -3.88 -0.10
CA HIS A 86 12.01 -4.90 -0.95
C HIS A 86 12.11 -6.20 -0.16
N ILE A 87 11.21 -7.15 -0.44
CA ILE A 87 11.19 -8.44 0.27
C ILE A 87 12.49 -9.20 0.01
N GLU A 88 13.04 -9.11 -1.19
CA GLU A 88 14.29 -9.76 -1.62
C GLU A 88 15.47 -9.39 -0.72
N SER A 89 15.54 -8.13 -0.29
CA SER A 89 16.59 -7.65 0.63
C SER A 89 16.61 -8.36 1.98
N SER A 90 15.50 -8.99 2.35
CA SER A 90 15.40 -9.80 3.57
C SER A 90 15.99 -11.22 3.42
N ASN A 91 16.35 -11.62 2.20
CA ASN A 91 16.83 -12.96 1.83
C ASN A 91 15.85 -14.09 2.14
N ILE A 92 14.56 -13.80 2.26
CA ILE A 92 13.48 -14.77 2.42
C ILE A 92 12.40 -14.51 1.36
N ARG A 93 11.61 -15.54 1.08
CA ARG A 93 10.53 -15.42 0.11
C ARG A 93 9.29 -14.74 0.71
N PRO A 94 8.38 -14.23 -0.13
CA PRO A 94 7.21 -13.46 0.29
C PRO A 94 6.34 -14.12 1.37
N ALA A 95 6.04 -15.41 1.25
CA ALA A 95 5.21 -16.11 2.22
C ALA A 95 5.86 -16.17 3.62
N GLU A 96 7.18 -16.30 3.71
CA GLU A 96 7.89 -16.32 4.99
C GLU A 96 8.05 -14.92 5.59
N TYR A 97 8.33 -13.91 4.75
CA TYR A 97 8.28 -12.50 5.16
C TYR A 97 6.94 -12.17 5.80
N ALA A 98 5.84 -12.52 5.13
CA ALA A 98 4.50 -12.24 5.59
C ALA A 98 4.17 -12.86 6.95
N ARG A 99 4.65 -14.08 7.22
CA ARG A 99 4.48 -14.71 8.53
C ARG A 99 5.14 -13.92 9.65
N MET A 100 6.31 -13.36 9.38
CA MET A 100 7.02 -12.52 10.35
C MET A 100 6.31 -11.18 10.52
N ALA A 101 5.94 -10.52 9.43
CA ALA A 101 5.28 -9.22 9.44
C ALA A 101 3.92 -9.26 10.14
N ALA A 102 3.13 -10.32 9.91
CA ALA A 102 1.83 -10.52 10.56
C ALA A 102 1.93 -10.52 12.10
N THR A 103 3.00 -11.06 12.67
CA THR A 103 3.20 -11.07 14.12
C THR A 103 3.42 -9.68 14.73
N ARG A 104 3.64 -8.69 13.90
CA ARG A 104 3.83 -7.27 14.27
C ARG A 104 2.65 -6.39 13.89
N GLY A 105 1.56 -6.99 13.40
CA GLY A 105 0.33 -6.27 13.06
C GLY A 105 0.29 -5.74 11.62
N THR A 106 1.29 -6.04 10.79
CA THR A 106 1.24 -5.73 9.35
C THR A 106 0.27 -6.69 8.68
N THR A 107 -0.72 -6.14 7.98
CA THR A 107 -1.76 -6.89 7.26
C THR A 107 -1.70 -6.67 5.75
N THR A 108 -0.99 -5.64 5.32
CA THR A 108 -0.76 -5.34 3.91
C THR A 108 0.67 -4.85 3.71
N ALA A 109 1.30 -5.28 2.63
CA ALA A 109 2.62 -4.83 2.21
C ALA A 109 2.60 -4.47 0.72
N ILE A 110 3.28 -3.38 0.35
CA ILE A 110 3.49 -2.96 -1.04
C ILE A 110 4.95 -3.21 -1.36
N ALA A 111 5.21 -4.29 -2.11
CA ALA A 111 6.57 -4.74 -2.41
C ALA A 111 7.02 -4.26 -3.80
N ASP A 112 8.17 -3.60 -3.87
CA ASP A 112 8.87 -3.34 -5.12
C ASP A 112 9.96 -4.40 -5.33
N SER A 113 9.72 -5.30 -6.28
CA SER A 113 10.56 -6.47 -6.51
C SER A 113 11.52 -6.27 -7.68
N HIS A 114 12.17 -5.09 -7.77
CA HIS A 114 13.10 -4.80 -8.86
C HIS A 114 14.42 -5.58 -8.77
N GLU A 115 14.84 -6.00 -7.58
CA GLU A 115 16.07 -6.78 -7.38
C GLU A 115 15.96 -8.14 -8.09
N ILE A 116 14.89 -8.88 -7.85
CA ILE A 116 14.67 -10.16 -8.55
C ILE A 116 14.38 -9.97 -10.03
N ALA A 117 13.73 -8.85 -10.41
CA ALA A 117 13.47 -8.52 -11.80
C ALA A 117 14.77 -8.26 -12.58
N ASN A 118 15.77 -7.61 -11.96
CA ASN A 118 17.10 -7.43 -12.56
C ASN A 118 17.83 -8.75 -12.79
N VAL A 119 17.52 -9.81 -12.02
CA VAL A 119 18.16 -11.13 -12.14
C VAL A 119 17.38 -12.04 -13.08
N ALA A 120 16.06 -12.11 -12.93
CA ALA A 120 15.21 -13.12 -13.56
C ALA A 120 14.03 -12.52 -14.37
N GLY A 121 14.00 -11.21 -14.56
CA GLY A 121 12.97 -10.53 -15.36
C GLY A 121 11.55 -10.76 -14.83
N LEU A 122 10.60 -10.89 -15.76
CA LEU A 122 9.20 -11.11 -15.43
C LEU A 122 8.94 -12.45 -14.71
N ASP A 123 9.77 -13.46 -14.94
CA ASP A 123 9.62 -14.74 -14.23
C ASP A 123 9.94 -14.61 -12.74
N GLY A 124 10.91 -13.74 -12.40
CA GLY A 124 11.16 -13.38 -11.00
C GLY A 124 9.96 -12.72 -10.34
N LEU A 125 9.32 -11.78 -11.03
CA LEU A 125 8.09 -11.13 -10.54
C LEU A 125 6.92 -12.12 -10.41
N ARG A 126 6.74 -13.03 -11.37
CA ARG A 126 5.74 -14.10 -11.27
C ARG A 126 5.96 -14.96 -10.03
N PHE A 127 7.21 -15.35 -9.79
CA PHE A 127 7.56 -16.12 -8.60
C PHE A 127 7.17 -15.37 -7.31
N MET A 128 7.49 -14.08 -7.22
CA MET A 128 7.16 -13.27 -6.04
C MET A 128 5.65 -13.20 -5.80
N ILE A 129 4.87 -12.96 -6.86
CA ILE A 129 3.40 -12.91 -6.79
C ILE A 129 2.81 -14.26 -6.39
N GLU A 130 3.22 -15.33 -7.03
CA GLU A 130 2.72 -16.69 -6.79
C GLU A 130 2.99 -17.16 -5.35
N ASP A 131 4.19 -16.89 -4.83
CA ASP A 131 4.52 -17.22 -3.45
C ASP A 131 3.78 -16.31 -2.47
N GLY A 132 3.65 -15.02 -2.79
CA GLY A 132 2.92 -14.04 -2.00
C GLY A 132 1.42 -14.34 -1.84
N ARG A 133 0.80 -14.99 -2.81
CA ARG A 133 -0.60 -15.46 -2.71
C ARG A 133 -0.84 -16.49 -1.60
N ARG A 134 0.22 -17.11 -1.09
CA ARG A 134 0.18 -18.05 0.06
C ARG A 134 0.37 -17.35 1.41
N ALA A 135 0.57 -16.04 1.39
CA ALA A 135 0.86 -15.26 2.57
C ALA A 135 -0.39 -15.08 3.45
N PRO A 136 -0.22 -14.99 4.79
CA PRO A 136 -1.33 -14.68 5.70
C PRO A 136 -1.74 -13.19 5.68
N ILE A 137 -1.01 -12.35 4.94
CA ILE A 137 -1.30 -10.93 4.74
C ILE A 137 -1.49 -10.63 3.25
N SER A 138 -2.06 -9.49 2.92
CA SER A 138 -2.13 -9.03 1.53
C SER A 138 -0.78 -8.47 1.09
N ILE A 139 -0.16 -9.05 0.07
CA ILE A 139 1.01 -8.47 -0.58
C ILE A 139 0.58 -7.95 -1.94
N LYS A 140 0.86 -6.68 -2.18
CA LYS A 140 0.71 -6.03 -3.49
C LYS A 140 2.10 -5.76 -4.03
N TYR A 141 2.23 -5.83 -5.34
CA TYR A 141 3.52 -5.66 -5.99
C TYR A 141 3.52 -4.42 -6.86
N MET A 142 4.66 -3.76 -6.91
CA MET A 142 4.92 -2.72 -7.87
C MET A 142 5.65 -3.33 -9.07
N MET A 143 5.27 -2.91 -10.28
CA MET A 143 6.01 -3.25 -11.49
C MET A 143 7.29 -2.43 -11.52
N PRO A 144 8.48 -3.04 -11.55
CA PRO A 144 9.73 -2.27 -11.58
C PRO A 144 9.78 -1.30 -12.77
N SER A 145 10.05 -0.04 -12.49
CA SER A 145 10.06 1.03 -13.49
C SER A 145 11.29 0.98 -14.41
N CYS A 146 12.39 0.48 -13.88
CA CYS A 146 13.70 0.56 -14.52
C CYS A 146 14.44 -0.78 -14.39
N VAL A 147 14.36 -1.63 -15.40
CA VAL A 147 15.14 -2.87 -15.49
C VAL A 147 15.75 -2.95 -16.89
N PRO A 148 17.06 -2.70 -17.00
CA PRO A 148 17.97 -2.15 -15.99
C PRO A 148 17.65 -0.70 -15.61
N ALA A 149 18.21 -0.22 -14.50
CA ALA A 149 17.99 1.15 -14.03
C ALA A 149 18.58 2.19 -15.00
N LEU A 150 19.73 1.91 -15.57
CA LEU A 150 20.37 2.72 -16.61
C LEU A 150 20.67 1.87 -17.85
N PRO A 151 20.67 2.46 -19.06
CA PRO A 151 20.87 1.73 -20.32
C PRO A 151 22.17 0.94 -20.41
N ASP A 152 23.23 1.42 -19.74
CA ASP A 152 24.56 0.81 -19.76
C ASP A 152 24.77 -0.21 -18.63
N GLU A 153 23.79 -0.45 -17.81
CA GLU A 153 23.86 -1.44 -16.73
C GLU A 153 23.69 -2.86 -17.25
N GLN A 154 24.46 -3.78 -16.66
CA GLN A 154 24.27 -5.21 -16.91
C GLN A 154 23.18 -5.75 -16.00
N ALA A 155 22.10 -6.22 -16.60
CA ALA A 155 21.01 -6.89 -15.91
C ALA A 155 20.72 -8.26 -16.56
N GLY A 156 20.09 -9.14 -15.84
CA GLY A 156 19.62 -10.43 -16.37
C GLY A 156 18.42 -10.31 -17.31
N ALA A 157 17.78 -9.14 -17.34
CA ALA A 157 16.63 -8.87 -18.19
C ALA A 157 16.54 -7.39 -18.59
N VAL A 158 15.73 -7.13 -19.63
CA VAL A 158 15.28 -5.79 -20.01
C VAL A 158 13.75 -5.83 -20.02
N ILE A 159 13.13 -4.91 -19.30
CA ILE A 159 11.66 -4.80 -19.23
C ILE A 159 11.25 -3.50 -19.94
N THR A 160 10.43 -3.64 -20.99
CA THR A 160 9.93 -2.52 -21.80
C THR A 160 8.56 -2.04 -21.32
N ALA A 161 8.14 -0.86 -21.79
CA ALA A 161 6.77 -0.36 -21.53
C ALA A 161 5.68 -1.34 -22.01
N ALA A 162 5.91 -2.03 -23.13
CA ALA A 162 4.97 -3.05 -23.63
C ALA A 162 4.87 -4.27 -22.70
N ASP A 163 6.01 -4.71 -22.13
CA ASP A 163 6.04 -5.77 -21.14
C ASP A 163 5.26 -5.38 -19.87
N MET A 164 5.39 -4.13 -19.43
CA MET A 164 4.65 -3.59 -18.28
C MET A 164 3.15 -3.61 -18.51
N GLN A 165 2.67 -3.15 -19.67
CA GLN A 165 1.25 -3.19 -20.02
C GLN A 165 0.71 -4.61 -20.03
N ALA A 166 1.44 -5.56 -20.60
CA ALA A 166 1.07 -6.96 -20.62
C ALA A 166 1.00 -7.54 -19.19
N PHE A 167 1.96 -7.20 -18.35
CA PHE A 167 2.03 -7.67 -16.97
C PHE A 167 0.92 -7.08 -16.09
N PHE A 168 0.55 -5.81 -16.28
CA PHE A 168 -0.63 -5.23 -15.62
C PHE A 168 -1.92 -5.97 -15.98
N ALA A 169 -2.05 -6.39 -17.24
CA ALA A 169 -3.19 -7.16 -17.69
C ALA A 169 -3.18 -8.61 -17.17
N GLU A 170 -2.00 -9.21 -17.01
CA GLU A 170 -1.81 -10.56 -16.46
C GLU A 170 -2.14 -10.62 -14.95
N TYR A 171 -1.77 -9.58 -14.20
CA TYR A 171 -1.92 -9.53 -12.73
C TYR A 171 -2.67 -8.26 -12.25
N PRO A 172 -3.91 -8.02 -12.70
CA PRO A 172 -4.61 -6.76 -12.44
C PRO A 172 -4.91 -6.50 -10.96
N GLY A 173 -5.02 -7.57 -10.15
CA GLY A 173 -5.30 -7.48 -8.72
C GLY A 173 -4.08 -7.55 -7.82
N ASP A 174 -2.96 -8.05 -8.29
CA ASP A 174 -1.73 -8.24 -7.51
C ASP A 174 -0.76 -7.09 -7.72
N VAL A 175 -0.64 -6.56 -8.95
CA VAL A 175 0.23 -5.44 -9.27
C VAL A 175 -0.52 -4.13 -9.02
N PHE A 176 0.00 -3.33 -8.10
CA PHE A 176 -0.64 -2.09 -7.64
C PHE A 176 -0.26 -0.87 -8.50
N GLY A 177 0.95 -0.84 -9.04
CA GLY A 177 1.44 0.29 -9.83
C GLY A 177 2.81 0.07 -10.42
N LEU A 178 3.42 1.16 -10.87
CA LEU A 178 4.81 1.24 -11.29
C LEU A 178 5.67 1.55 -10.07
N GLY A 179 6.69 0.76 -9.85
CA GLY A 179 7.63 0.90 -8.75
C GLY A 179 8.57 2.10 -8.91
N GLU A 180 9.46 2.24 -7.97
CA GLU A 180 10.34 3.40 -7.85
C GLU A 180 10.94 3.87 -9.17
N MET A 181 10.58 5.10 -9.55
CA MET A 181 11.11 5.73 -10.77
C MET A 181 12.53 6.26 -10.50
N MET A 182 13.51 5.38 -10.64
CA MET A 182 14.93 5.69 -10.37
C MET A 182 15.64 6.43 -11.52
N ASN A 183 15.10 6.35 -12.75
CA ASN A 183 15.72 7.03 -13.90
C ASN A 183 15.41 8.53 -13.90
N LEU A 184 15.97 9.26 -12.93
CA LEU A 184 15.80 10.71 -12.80
C LEU A 184 16.20 11.48 -14.07
N PRO A 185 17.37 11.22 -14.69
CA PRO A 185 17.74 11.89 -15.93
C PRO A 185 16.71 11.68 -17.05
N GLY A 186 16.20 10.44 -17.18
CA GLY A 186 15.17 10.13 -18.17
C GLY A 186 13.88 10.92 -17.96
N VAL A 187 13.46 11.13 -16.71
CA VAL A 187 12.30 11.97 -16.40
C VAL A 187 12.58 13.44 -16.73
N PHE A 188 13.72 13.97 -16.28
CA PHE A 188 14.04 15.40 -16.46
C PHE A 188 14.28 15.78 -17.91
N MET A 189 14.77 14.85 -18.73
CA MET A 189 14.99 15.04 -20.15
C MET A 189 13.80 14.63 -21.02
N ALA A 190 12.70 14.18 -20.39
CA ALA A 190 11.52 13.64 -21.07
C ALA A 190 11.90 12.53 -22.09
N ASP A 191 12.79 11.61 -21.66
CA ASP A 191 13.19 10.49 -22.48
C ASP A 191 11.97 9.66 -22.92
N PRO A 192 11.83 9.35 -24.22
CA PRO A 192 10.63 8.70 -24.74
C PRO A 192 10.32 7.34 -24.10
N GLU A 193 11.32 6.52 -23.80
CA GLU A 193 11.10 5.20 -23.19
C GLU A 193 10.70 5.35 -21.72
N THR A 194 11.32 6.27 -20.99
CA THR A 194 10.96 6.59 -19.61
C THR A 194 9.53 7.11 -19.52
N CYS A 195 9.16 8.02 -20.41
CA CYS A 195 7.79 8.53 -20.50
C CYS A 195 6.79 7.41 -20.86
N ALA A 196 7.15 6.50 -21.76
CA ALA A 196 6.29 5.38 -22.14
C ALA A 196 6.04 4.40 -20.98
N ARG A 197 7.03 4.18 -20.11
CA ARG A 197 6.89 3.35 -18.90
C ARG A 197 5.95 4.00 -17.88
N ILE A 198 6.07 5.30 -17.65
CA ILE A 198 5.16 6.04 -16.79
C ILE A 198 3.74 6.02 -17.36
N ASP A 199 3.61 6.23 -18.68
CA ASP A 199 2.33 6.20 -19.37
C ASP A 199 1.65 4.84 -19.30
N ALA A 200 2.40 3.74 -19.36
CA ALA A 200 1.87 2.38 -19.20
C ALA A 200 1.11 2.21 -17.86
N ALA A 201 1.59 2.81 -16.77
CA ALA A 201 0.88 2.83 -15.51
C ALA A 201 -0.31 3.81 -15.54
N ASN A 202 -0.14 5.02 -16.04
CA ASN A 202 -1.17 6.05 -16.09
C ASN A 202 -2.38 5.65 -16.96
N GLN A 203 -2.17 4.89 -18.04
CA GLN A 203 -3.24 4.35 -18.89
C GLN A 203 -3.98 3.16 -18.26
N THR A 204 -3.40 2.54 -17.23
CA THR A 204 -4.01 1.39 -16.57
C THR A 204 -4.82 1.85 -15.35
N PRO A 205 -6.15 1.64 -15.32
CA PRO A 205 -6.99 2.10 -14.22
C PRO A 205 -6.47 1.64 -12.85
N SER A 206 -6.49 2.55 -11.89
CA SER A 206 -6.09 2.32 -10.50
C SER A 206 -4.61 1.99 -10.27
N LYS A 207 -3.74 2.18 -11.27
CA LYS A 207 -2.29 2.06 -11.07
C LYS A 207 -1.71 3.38 -10.58
N GLN A 208 -0.70 3.28 -9.74
CA GLN A 208 0.02 4.42 -9.17
C GLN A 208 1.47 4.38 -9.66
N VAL A 209 2.14 5.52 -9.65
CA VAL A 209 3.57 5.60 -9.96
C VAL A 209 4.31 6.04 -8.71
N ASP A 210 5.13 5.14 -8.18
CA ASP A 210 6.00 5.42 -7.04
C ASP A 210 7.31 6.06 -7.49
N GLY A 211 7.98 6.75 -6.60
CA GLY A 211 9.19 7.48 -6.88
C GLY A 211 10.37 7.10 -6.00
N HIS A 212 11.55 7.49 -6.51
CA HIS A 212 12.84 7.39 -5.85
C HIS A 212 13.65 8.63 -6.23
N ALA A 213 13.57 9.67 -5.42
CA ALA A 213 14.07 10.99 -5.76
C ALA A 213 14.87 11.64 -4.62
N PRO A 214 15.97 10.99 -4.15
CA PRO A 214 16.80 11.57 -3.11
C PRO A 214 17.42 12.89 -3.58
N LEU A 215 17.36 13.91 -2.71
CA LEU A 215 17.94 15.25 -2.93
C LEU A 215 17.39 16.03 -4.15
N VAL A 216 16.32 15.55 -4.78
CA VAL A 216 15.67 16.25 -5.89
C VAL A 216 14.84 17.42 -5.35
N ALA A 217 15.05 18.63 -5.93
CA ALA A 217 14.40 19.86 -5.50
C ALA A 217 14.13 20.80 -6.69
N GLY A 218 13.40 21.90 -6.42
CA GLY A 218 13.20 22.96 -7.39
C GLY A 218 12.48 22.53 -8.67
N LYS A 219 13.02 22.89 -9.84
CA LYS A 219 12.40 22.57 -11.14
C LYS A 219 12.40 21.08 -11.44
N ASP A 220 13.43 20.36 -11.03
CA ASP A 220 13.54 18.93 -11.24
C ASP A 220 12.46 18.18 -10.44
N LEU A 221 12.20 18.59 -9.19
CA LEU A 221 11.10 18.05 -8.40
C LEU A 221 9.74 18.39 -9.01
N ASN A 222 9.59 19.59 -9.56
CA ASN A 222 8.36 19.95 -10.28
C ASN A 222 8.15 19.08 -11.52
N ALA A 223 9.20 18.81 -12.30
CA ALA A 223 9.13 17.92 -13.46
C ALA A 223 8.79 16.50 -13.06
N TYR A 224 9.36 16.01 -11.97
CA TYR A 224 9.11 14.68 -11.42
C TYR A 224 7.65 14.51 -10.99
N ALA A 225 7.13 15.45 -10.22
CA ALA A 225 5.71 15.44 -9.82
C ALA A 225 4.76 15.62 -11.02
N ALA A 226 5.13 16.50 -11.99
CA ALA A 226 4.33 16.72 -13.20
C ALA A 226 4.27 15.49 -14.12
N ALA A 227 5.25 14.59 -14.06
CA ALA A 227 5.22 13.31 -14.77
C ALA A 227 4.17 12.32 -14.20
N GLY A 228 3.49 12.67 -13.11
CA GLY A 228 2.48 11.83 -12.47
C GLY A 228 3.04 10.88 -11.40
N ILE A 229 4.27 11.11 -10.94
CA ILE A 229 4.89 10.37 -9.84
C ILE A 229 4.35 10.94 -8.54
N ILE A 230 3.68 10.10 -7.75
CA ILE A 230 2.86 10.56 -6.62
C ILE A 230 3.49 10.34 -5.25
N ALA A 231 4.57 9.60 -5.17
CA ALA A 231 5.20 9.26 -3.90
C ALA A 231 6.73 9.35 -4.00
N ASP A 232 7.38 9.39 -2.85
CA ASP A 232 8.82 9.21 -2.70
C ASP A 232 9.12 8.65 -1.30
N HIS A 233 10.11 7.79 -1.20
CA HIS A 233 10.52 7.15 0.05
C HIS A 233 12.00 7.38 0.40
N GLU A 234 12.72 8.19 -0.41
CA GLU A 234 14.17 8.40 -0.27
C GLU A 234 14.53 9.79 0.29
N SER A 235 13.58 10.46 0.95
CA SER A 235 13.88 11.74 1.59
C SER A 235 14.86 11.57 2.75
N THR A 236 15.99 12.26 2.69
CA THR A 236 17.10 12.13 3.65
C THR A 236 17.04 13.15 4.79
N ILE A 237 16.33 14.26 4.58
CA ILE A 237 16.13 15.32 5.56
C ILE A 237 14.66 15.77 5.59
N PRO A 238 14.17 16.32 6.71
CA PRO A 238 12.78 16.75 6.83
C PRO A 238 12.34 17.79 5.80
N GLU A 239 13.20 18.73 5.47
CA GLU A 239 12.93 19.80 4.52
C GLU A 239 12.65 19.25 3.12
N GLU A 240 13.37 18.20 2.73
CA GLU A 240 13.16 17.48 1.47
C GLU A 240 11.78 16.82 1.44
N ALA A 241 11.41 16.11 2.51
CA ALA A 241 10.10 15.50 2.63
C ALA A 241 8.97 16.55 2.58
N LEU A 242 9.11 17.67 3.29
CA LEU A 242 8.16 18.76 3.28
C LEU A 242 8.02 19.40 1.89
N ASP A 243 9.14 19.52 1.16
CA ASP A 243 9.14 20.06 -0.20
C ASP A 243 8.34 19.15 -1.17
N LYS A 244 8.48 17.82 -1.05
CA LYS A 244 7.69 16.83 -1.80
C LYS A 244 6.22 16.87 -1.42
N LEU A 245 5.90 16.88 -0.12
CA LEU A 245 4.53 17.01 0.38
C LEU A 245 3.84 18.29 -0.12
N SER A 246 4.56 19.40 -0.21
CA SER A 246 4.02 20.67 -0.70
C SER A 246 3.59 20.64 -2.16
N ARG A 247 4.09 19.66 -2.94
CA ARG A 247 3.71 19.42 -4.34
C ARG A 247 2.65 18.31 -4.50
N GLY A 248 2.09 17.86 -3.37
CA GLY A 248 1.04 16.85 -3.37
C GLY A 248 1.56 15.40 -3.47
N MET A 249 2.88 15.20 -3.40
CA MET A 249 3.46 13.87 -3.33
C MET A 249 3.32 13.28 -1.92
N TYR A 250 3.16 11.98 -1.81
CA TYR A 250 3.29 11.27 -0.54
C TYR A 250 4.76 11.06 -0.22
N ALA A 251 5.14 11.23 1.05
CA ALA A 251 6.47 10.92 1.52
C ALA A 251 6.42 9.72 2.48
N VAL A 252 7.08 8.64 2.11
CA VAL A 252 7.36 7.51 3.00
C VAL A 252 8.68 7.78 3.69
N SER A 253 8.74 7.56 5.00
CA SER A 253 9.95 7.78 5.79
C SER A 253 10.42 6.47 6.40
N TYR A 254 11.68 6.16 6.24
CA TYR A 254 12.31 5.06 6.96
C TYR A 254 12.49 5.40 8.44
N THR A 255 12.51 4.39 9.29
CA THR A 255 12.57 4.56 10.75
C THR A 255 13.80 5.34 11.22
N HIS A 256 14.90 5.32 10.50
CA HIS A 256 16.09 6.07 10.84
C HIS A 256 15.99 7.59 10.56
N LEU A 257 15.05 8.00 9.71
CA LEU A 257 14.72 9.42 9.52
C LEU A 257 13.82 9.95 10.63
N THR A 258 13.21 9.08 11.37
CA THR A 258 12.42 9.41 12.56
C THR A 258 13.33 9.62 13.77
N LEU A 259 14.37 10.36 13.61
CA LEU A 259 15.21 10.80 14.70
C LEU A 259 14.40 11.59 15.72
N PRO A 260 14.91 11.76 16.96
CA PRO A 260 14.14 12.25 18.12
C PRO A 260 13.44 13.59 17.95
N THR A 261 13.60 14.18 16.82
CA THR A 261 12.91 15.42 16.45
C THR A 261 11.46 15.27 16.04
N THR A 262 10.82 14.10 16.13
CA THR A 262 10.13 13.83 14.93
C THR A 262 8.69 13.45 15.00
N ALA A 263 8.11 13.42 16.17
CA ALA A 263 6.65 13.43 16.29
C ALA A 263 6.00 14.65 15.59
N SER A 264 6.76 15.73 15.38
CA SER A 264 6.28 16.93 14.69
C SER A 264 6.58 16.98 13.20
N GLN A 265 7.40 16.06 12.67
CA GLN A 265 7.90 16.13 11.29
C GLN A 265 7.34 15.03 10.39
N CYS A 266 6.96 13.91 10.94
CA CYS A 266 6.24 12.87 10.21
C CYS A 266 4.75 13.26 10.11
N ARG A 267 4.48 14.37 9.43
CA ARG A 267 3.12 14.83 9.14
C ARG A 267 2.67 14.22 7.83
N SER A 268 2.45 12.93 7.84
CA SER A 268 1.52 12.38 6.86
C SER A 268 0.14 12.98 7.13
N ARG A 269 -0.75 12.97 6.16
CA ARG A 269 -2.17 13.37 6.29
C ARG A 269 -2.89 12.70 7.48
N TRP A 270 -2.25 11.74 8.13
CA TRP A 270 -2.72 10.87 9.20
C TRP A 270 -2.05 11.14 10.55
N SER A 271 -1.19 12.17 10.66
CA SER A 271 -0.61 12.53 11.95
C SER A 271 -1.67 13.22 12.82
N PRO A 272 -1.89 12.77 14.07
CA PRO A 272 -2.81 13.41 15.00
C PRO A 272 -2.37 14.80 15.49
N TYR A 273 -1.24 15.31 14.99
CA TYR A 273 -0.68 16.61 15.36
C TYR A 273 -0.75 17.61 14.17
N HIS A 274 -1.94 17.78 13.64
CA HIS A 274 -2.25 18.95 12.81
C HIS A 274 -2.64 20.13 13.69
#